data_0a967e2341b25e2e7017c71d8523e794
#
_entry.id   0a967e2341b25e2e7017c71d8523e794
#
_cell.length_a   1.000
_cell.length_b   1.000
_cell.length_c   1.000
_cell.angle_alpha   90.00
_cell.angle_beta   90.00
_cell.angle_gamma   90.00
#
_symmetry.space_group_name_H-M   'P 1'
#
loop_
_entity.id
_entity.type
_entity.pdbx_description
1 polymer ?
#
loop_
_entity_poly.entity_id
_entity_poly.type
_entity_poly.pdbx_seq_one_letter_code
_entity_poly.pdbx_strand_id
1 'polypeptide(L)'
;MLSRVADALYWMARNIERSESHSRIMHVHLTQMLEAGNKDIFQEEDYHILFEVCATAEELKRLESEGKTRVEDLISYLTYEEDNLNSALNCVRIARDNARVTRDYIPNDLFECWNQFYLSANPIPDRAYSIHTMRDFFNETKQASYMAQGIIEAAMSRDVAYYMLKIGKWLERAEKTARILNVVSEQTRSREKEYEASDYYYWSSALRMVNGYEAYLKSNPPRMEPAKILSFLITNQDFPRSIRYCMDHVREAVDALENAKVAHYSVELYEAMDALRREFNQMKIQDLDTDETIDFLNKFQDKCNQIGQIFSRTYYLTQPVEAPTISQHQEQSLPPEVRRKTAMKYKIEHTNIFDYDTVVDQSMNSIRLKPRSDECQRLLSYRTDITPMSLTKEHTDIWGNNVETFFIAERHQHLEIKSTSIVSIQRSPFIQQIDYSPEMKDIFHSDLFQEHYAGYLANTSYTYLEPQQMDRVDRAIGLMTNPVQYSIEVMRYVYDTFNYDPNATDVSTKASESFELRGGVCQDMAHVMLGILRTKQIPARYVSGYLYVGEDSALVGDAASHAWVEVMIPGIGWVGLDPTNNVEALENHIRMCVGRDYNDVSPVQGVYRGGASKIDVKVSVSLLSKTG
;
A
#
# COMPACT_ATOMS: atom_id res chain seq x y z
N MET A 1 -0.43 -1.85 15.87
CA MET A 1 0.46 -1.33 14.80
C MET A 1 -0.44 -0.72 13.72
N LEU A 2 -0.07 0.42 13.12
CA LEU A 2 -0.86 1.03 12.04
C LEU A 2 -0.90 0.12 10.81
N SER A 3 -2.05 -0.03 10.14
CA SER A 3 -2.22 -0.87 8.94
C SER A 3 -1.15 -0.63 7.90
N ARG A 4 -0.81 0.63 7.63
CA ARG A 4 0.23 1.01 6.66
C ARG A 4 1.63 0.55 7.07
N VAL A 5 1.94 0.48 8.38
CA VAL A 5 3.21 -0.05 8.88
C VAL A 5 3.25 -1.56 8.70
N ALA A 6 2.15 -2.25 8.99
CA ALA A 6 2.02 -3.69 8.76
C ALA A 6 2.18 -4.05 7.28
N ASP A 7 1.50 -3.30 6.41
CA ASP A 7 1.63 -3.43 4.94
C ASP A 7 3.07 -3.19 4.49
N ALA A 8 3.70 -2.10 4.93
CA ALA A 8 5.07 -1.77 4.56
C ALA A 8 6.08 -2.85 5.04
N LEU A 9 5.92 -3.40 6.25
CA LEU A 9 6.76 -4.48 6.76
C LEU A 9 6.58 -5.78 5.95
N TYR A 10 5.34 -6.16 5.67
CA TYR A 10 5.04 -7.31 4.85
C TYR A 10 5.64 -7.19 3.44
N TRP A 11 5.41 -6.08 2.76
CA TRP A 11 5.96 -5.84 1.42
C TRP A 11 7.46 -5.62 1.42
N MET A 12 8.04 -5.06 2.48
CA MET A 12 9.50 -5.00 2.64
C MET A 12 10.10 -6.41 2.60
N ALA A 13 9.57 -7.33 3.39
CA ALA A 13 10.08 -8.71 3.44
C ALA A 13 9.85 -9.45 2.12
N ARG A 14 8.70 -9.27 1.47
CA ARG A 14 8.45 -9.84 0.15
C ARG A 14 9.46 -9.34 -0.89
N ASN A 15 9.73 -8.04 -0.92
CA ASN A 15 10.67 -7.47 -1.89
C ASN A 15 12.13 -7.82 -1.59
N ILE A 16 12.52 -7.97 -0.32
CA ILE A 16 13.84 -8.51 0.06
C ILE A 16 13.99 -9.93 -0.51
N GLU A 17 13.03 -10.81 -0.29
CA GLU A 17 13.08 -12.20 -0.75
C GLU A 17 12.96 -12.29 -2.28
N ARG A 18 12.15 -11.42 -2.91
CA ARG A 18 12.00 -11.37 -4.38
C ARG A 18 13.28 -10.92 -5.05
N SER A 19 13.92 -9.85 -4.58
CA SER A 19 15.19 -9.37 -5.15
C SER A 19 16.30 -10.42 -5.04
N GLU A 20 16.37 -11.13 -3.92
CA GLU A 20 17.32 -12.23 -3.72
C GLU A 20 17.04 -13.39 -4.67
N SER A 21 15.77 -13.82 -4.77
CA SER A 21 15.38 -14.92 -5.63
C SER A 21 15.64 -14.60 -7.11
N HIS A 22 15.26 -13.42 -7.59
CA HIS A 22 15.53 -12.98 -8.96
C HIS A 22 17.04 -12.92 -9.24
N SER A 23 17.82 -12.32 -8.34
CA SER A 23 19.27 -12.27 -8.48
C SER A 23 19.92 -13.66 -8.52
N ARG A 24 19.42 -14.60 -7.74
CA ARG A 24 19.89 -15.98 -7.75
C ARG A 24 19.57 -16.71 -9.05
N ILE A 25 18.31 -16.58 -9.52
CA ILE A 25 17.84 -17.20 -10.77
C ILE A 25 18.68 -16.70 -11.95
N MET A 26 18.83 -15.39 -12.06
CA MET A 26 19.65 -14.76 -13.11
C MET A 26 21.12 -15.13 -13.00
N HIS A 27 21.67 -15.23 -11.79
CA HIS A 27 23.04 -15.66 -11.56
C HIS A 27 23.30 -17.11 -12.00
N VAL A 28 22.40 -18.03 -11.66
CA VAL A 28 22.49 -19.44 -12.08
C VAL A 28 22.45 -19.54 -13.60
N HIS A 29 21.49 -18.86 -14.23
CA HIS A 29 21.34 -18.85 -15.68
C HIS A 29 22.57 -18.27 -16.37
N LEU A 30 23.07 -17.12 -15.92
CA LEU A 30 24.27 -16.48 -16.44
C LEU A 30 25.53 -17.36 -16.29
N THR A 31 25.67 -18.06 -15.16
CA THR A 31 26.80 -18.98 -14.93
C THR A 31 26.74 -20.15 -15.90
N GLN A 32 25.57 -20.73 -16.09
CA GLN A 32 25.37 -21.85 -17.01
C GLN A 32 25.64 -21.46 -18.46
N MET A 33 25.25 -20.26 -18.87
CA MET A 33 25.60 -19.74 -20.20
C MET A 33 27.11 -19.64 -20.40
N LEU A 34 27.82 -19.14 -19.39
CA LEU A 34 29.30 -19.02 -19.47
C LEU A 34 30.00 -20.40 -19.51
N GLU A 35 29.44 -21.39 -18.80
CA GLU A 35 29.96 -22.76 -18.76
C GLU A 35 29.67 -23.55 -20.06
N ALA A 36 28.55 -23.29 -20.72
CA ALA A 36 28.15 -23.98 -21.93
C ALA A 36 29.06 -23.66 -23.15
N GLY A 37 29.71 -22.49 -23.13
CA GLY A 37 30.55 -22.02 -24.24
C GLY A 37 29.72 -21.91 -25.54
N ASN A 38 30.38 -21.84 -26.70
CA ASN A 38 29.72 -21.75 -28.01
C ASN A 38 29.09 -23.09 -28.50
N LYS A 39 28.63 -23.95 -27.62
CA LYS A 39 27.95 -25.19 -27.98
C LYS A 39 26.44 -24.94 -28.04
N ASP A 40 25.82 -25.50 -29.09
CA ASP A 40 24.37 -25.46 -29.42
C ASP A 40 23.40 -25.97 -28.32
N ILE A 41 23.81 -25.95 -27.05
CA ILE A 41 23.05 -26.41 -25.88
C ILE A 41 22.16 -25.29 -25.33
N PHE A 42 22.52 -24.00 -25.54
CA PHE A 42 21.68 -22.85 -25.21
C PHE A 42 20.83 -22.45 -26.40
N GLN A 43 19.55 -22.80 -26.36
CA GLN A 43 18.56 -22.39 -27.36
C GLN A 43 17.82 -21.14 -26.88
N GLU A 44 17.17 -20.41 -27.79
CA GLU A 44 16.27 -19.27 -27.47
C GLU A 44 15.24 -19.62 -26.38
N GLU A 45 14.87 -20.88 -26.27
CA GLU A 45 13.93 -21.41 -25.27
C GLU A 45 14.40 -21.25 -23.81
N ASP A 46 15.69 -21.14 -23.53
CA ASP A 46 16.21 -21.04 -22.17
C ASP A 46 15.92 -19.65 -21.54
N TYR A 47 15.71 -18.60 -22.34
CA TYR A 47 15.28 -17.29 -21.88
C TYR A 47 13.81 -17.26 -21.48
N HIS A 48 12.98 -18.08 -22.09
CA HIS A 48 11.58 -18.22 -21.71
C HIS A 48 11.45 -18.62 -20.25
N ILE A 49 12.26 -19.56 -19.77
CA ILE A 49 12.28 -19.99 -18.37
C ILE A 49 12.55 -18.79 -17.43
N LEU A 50 13.55 -17.97 -17.79
CA LEU A 50 13.92 -16.81 -16.98
C LEU A 50 12.77 -15.80 -16.86
N PHE A 51 12.10 -15.50 -18.00
CA PHE A 51 10.97 -14.57 -18.03
C PHE A 51 9.72 -15.15 -17.39
N GLU A 52 9.41 -16.42 -17.60
CA GLU A 52 8.26 -17.07 -16.96
C GLU A 52 8.40 -17.13 -15.45
N VAL A 53 9.62 -17.21 -14.89
CA VAL A 53 9.87 -17.18 -13.44
C VAL A 53 9.97 -15.77 -12.88
N CYS A 54 10.61 -14.82 -13.58
CA CYS A 54 10.91 -13.48 -13.06
C CYS A 54 9.99 -12.36 -13.57
N ALA A 55 9.30 -12.60 -14.71
CA ALA A 55 8.44 -11.62 -15.37
C ALA A 55 7.22 -12.32 -15.99
N THR A 56 6.87 -11.99 -17.23
CA THR A 56 5.82 -12.65 -18.01
C THR A 56 6.28 -12.95 -19.43
N ALA A 57 5.67 -13.98 -20.05
CA ALA A 57 5.92 -14.29 -21.46
C ALA A 57 5.51 -13.14 -22.41
N GLU A 58 4.55 -12.31 -22.01
CA GLU A 58 4.11 -11.13 -22.78
C GLU A 58 5.18 -10.04 -22.81
N GLU A 59 5.87 -9.82 -21.68
CA GLU A 59 7.00 -8.88 -21.60
C GLU A 59 8.16 -9.33 -22.49
N LEU A 60 8.47 -10.62 -22.53
CA LEU A 60 9.48 -11.16 -23.44
C LEU A 60 9.11 -10.88 -24.91
N LYS A 61 7.88 -11.21 -25.33
CA LYS A 61 7.39 -10.94 -26.69
C LYS A 61 7.45 -9.46 -27.05
N ARG A 62 7.18 -8.57 -26.10
CA ARG A 62 7.31 -7.13 -26.29
C ARG A 62 8.75 -6.74 -26.57
N LEU A 63 9.70 -7.21 -25.76
CA LEU A 63 11.13 -6.91 -25.93
C LEU A 63 11.65 -7.43 -27.27
N GLU A 64 11.25 -8.64 -27.68
CA GLU A 64 11.56 -9.20 -29.00
C GLU A 64 11.02 -8.32 -30.13
N SER A 65 9.79 -7.82 -30.01
CA SER A 65 9.19 -6.90 -30.99
C SER A 65 9.91 -5.56 -31.08
N GLU A 66 10.56 -5.13 -29.99
CA GLU A 66 11.42 -3.94 -29.89
C GLU A 66 12.85 -4.19 -30.42
N GLY A 67 13.17 -5.42 -30.85
CA GLY A 67 14.50 -5.82 -31.30
C GLY A 67 15.52 -6.04 -30.17
N LYS A 68 15.07 -6.13 -28.93
CA LYS A 68 15.90 -6.44 -27.76
C LYS A 68 15.96 -7.95 -27.56
N THR A 69 16.77 -8.63 -28.34
CA THR A 69 16.92 -10.09 -28.32
C THR A 69 18.26 -10.57 -27.77
N ARG A 70 19.18 -9.62 -27.46
CA ARG A 70 20.46 -9.99 -26.88
C ARG A 70 20.29 -10.33 -25.40
N VAL A 71 21.06 -11.31 -24.95
CA VAL A 71 21.06 -11.79 -23.55
C VAL A 71 21.24 -10.65 -22.56
N GLU A 72 22.19 -9.77 -22.86
CA GLU A 72 22.50 -8.63 -22.02
C GLU A 72 21.31 -7.68 -21.90
N ASP A 73 20.56 -7.46 -22.96
CA ASP A 73 19.37 -6.61 -22.99
C ASP A 73 18.24 -7.22 -22.14
N LEU A 74 18.03 -8.55 -22.27
CA LEU A 74 17.02 -9.29 -21.53
C LEU A 74 17.32 -9.36 -20.02
N ILE A 75 18.55 -9.68 -19.65
CA ILE A 75 18.97 -9.71 -18.23
C ILE A 75 18.99 -8.29 -17.66
N SER A 76 19.40 -7.27 -18.45
CA SER A 76 19.36 -5.87 -18.03
C SER A 76 17.93 -5.43 -17.71
N TYR A 77 16.95 -5.80 -18.55
CA TYR A 77 15.53 -5.54 -18.31
C TYR A 77 15.04 -6.12 -16.98
N LEU A 78 15.37 -7.37 -16.69
CA LEU A 78 14.98 -8.04 -15.44
C LEU A 78 15.75 -7.50 -14.21
N THR A 79 16.90 -6.84 -14.43
CA THR A 79 17.76 -6.37 -13.34
C THR A 79 17.52 -4.90 -13.01
N TYR A 80 17.50 -4.01 -14.03
CA TYR A 80 17.64 -2.56 -13.83
C TYR A 80 16.47 -1.74 -14.37
N GLU A 81 15.58 -2.31 -15.22
CA GLU A 81 14.54 -1.52 -15.88
C GLU A 81 13.57 -0.90 -14.87
N GLU A 82 13.43 0.42 -14.92
CA GLU A 82 12.59 1.17 -13.98
C GLU A 82 11.10 0.93 -14.21
N ASP A 83 10.68 0.72 -15.46
CA ASP A 83 9.29 0.42 -15.82
C ASP A 83 8.88 -1.02 -15.46
N ASN A 84 9.86 -1.90 -15.22
CA ASN A 84 9.62 -3.23 -14.72
C ASN A 84 9.56 -3.23 -13.18
N LEU A 85 8.35 -3.19 -12.61
CA LEU A 85 8.14 -3.19 -11.15
C LEU A 85 8.73 -4.42 -10.45
N ASN A 86 8.97 -5.51 -11.18
CA ASN A 86 9.58 -6.74 -10.67
C ASN A 86 11.08 -6.82 -10.96
N SER A 87 11.72 -5.80 -11.57
CA SER A 87 13.17 -5.81 -11.74
C SER A 87 13.85 -5.91 -10.37
N ALA A 88 15.01 -6.56 -10.34
CA ALA A 88 15.72 -6.80 -9.08
C ALA A 88 16.05 -5.49 -8.35
N LEU A 89 16.45 -4.44 -9.07
CA LEU A 89 16.73 -3.12 -8.50
C LEU A 89 15.45 -2.42 -7.98
N ASN A 90 14.32 -2.52 -8.68
CA ASN A 90 13.06 -1.98 -8.19
C ASN A 90 12.59 -2.68 -6.91
N CYS A 91 12.77 -3.99 -6.81
CA CYS A 91 12.51 -4.72 -5.56
C CYS A 91 13.39 -4.20 -4.41
N VAL A 92 14.67 -3.94 -4.66
CA VAL A 92 15.59 -3.32 -3.68
C VAL A 92 15.10 -1.93 -3.28
N ARG A 93 14.71 -1.10 -4.26
CA ARG A 93 14.18 0.25 -4.02
C ARG A 93 12.91 0.21 -3.15
N ILE A 94 11.95 -0.65 -3.50
CA ILE A 94 10.68 -0.79 -2.74
C ILE A 94 10.97 -1.30 -1.33
N ALA A 95 11.86 -2.28 -1.15
CA ALA A 95 12.24 -2.77 0.17
C ALA A 95 12.86 -1.65 1.03
N ARG A 96 13.77 -0.86 0.46
CA ARG A 96 14.40 0.29 1.14
C ARG A 96 13.37 1.38 1.48
N ASP A 97 12.45 1.71 0.57
CA ASP A 97 11.44 2.73 0.81
C ASP A 97 10.46 2.29 1.90
N ASN A 98 10.08 1.01 1.94
CA ASN A 98 9.30 0.43 3.04
C ASN A 98 10.09 0.42 4.36
N ALA A 99 11.38 0.09 4.35
CA ALA A 99 12.25 0.18 5.53
C ALA A 99 12.32 1.62 6.06
N ARG A 100 12.36 2.62 5.18
CA ARG A 100 12.37 4.04 5.56
C ARG A 100 11.09 4.48 6.28
N VAL A 101 9.94 3.98 5.83
CA VAL A 101 8.63 4.29 6.43
C VAL A 101 8.44 3.57 7.78
N THR A 102 9.12 2.45 7.99
CA THR A 102 8.96 1.60 9.17
C THR A 102 10.13 1.70 10.16
N ARG A 103 10.95 2.76 10.10
CA ARG A 103 12.18 2.91 10.91
C ARG A 103 11.97 2.77 12.41
N ASP A 104 10.81 3.18 12.92
CA ASP A 104 10.48 3.10 14.35
C ASP A 104 10.15 1.66 14.80
N TYR A 105 9.99 0.73 13.86
CA TYR A 105 9.59 -0.66 14.09
C TYR A 105 10.67 -1.67 13.72
N ILE A 106 11.77 -1.23 13.13
CA ILE A 106 12.88 -2.09 12.70
C ILE A 106 14.21 -1.59 13.27
N PRO A 107 15.22 -2.46 13.44
CA PRO A 107 16.57 -2.02 13.81
C PRO A 107 17.14 -1.02 12.78
N ASN A 108 17.86 -0.01 13.25
CA ASN A 108 18.54 0.94 12.36
C ASN A 108 19.48 0.23 11.37
N ASP A 109 20.19 -0.79 11.82
CA ASP A 109 21.10 -1.59 11.00
C ASP A 109 20.39 -2.22 9.79
N LEU A 110 19.11 -2.60 9.94
CA LEU A 110 18.32 -3.15 8.84
C LEU A 110 18.04 -2.09 7.77
N PHE A 111 17.65 -0.89 8.19
CA PHE A 111 17.48 0.22 7.25
C PHE A 111 18.80 0.61 6.59
N GLU A 112 19.87 0.73 7.36
CA GLU A 112 21.19 1.12 6.84
C GLU A 112 21.73 0.09 5.84
N CYS A 113 21.59 -1.20 6.10
CA CYS A 113 21.94 -2.29 5.19
C CYS A 113 21.30 -2.10 3.81
N TRP A 114 19.98 -1.92 3.75
CA TRP A 114 19.27 -1.76 2.49
C TRP A 114 19.51 -0.40 1.83
N ASN A 115 19.64 0.66 2.63
CA ASN A 115 19.91 1.99 2.09
C ASN A 115 21.31 2.09 1.48
N GLN A 116 22.32 1.54 2.14
CA GLN A 116 23.69 1.50 1.60
C GLN A 116 23.76 0.65 0.33
N PHE A 117 23.14 -0.53 0.35
CA PHE A 117 23.09 -1.38 -0.83
C PHE A 117 22.39 -0.68 -2.00
N TYR A 118 21.24 -0.07 -1.80
CA TYR A 118 20.54 0.68 -2.84
C TYR A 118 21.39 1.81 -3.42
N LEU A 119 22.08 2.57 -2.57
CA LEU A 119 22.94 3.67 -3.02
C LEU A 119 24.16 3.19 -3.82
N SER A 120 24.74 2.04 -3.48
CA SER A 120 25.86 1.44 -4.23
C SER A 120 25.41 0.80 -5.55
N ALA A 121 24.21 0.23 -5.56
CA ALA A 121 23.64 -0.48 -6.70
C ALA A 121 22.91 0.44 -7.69
N ASN A 122 22.62 1.70 -7.31
CA ASN A 122 21.89 2.62 -8.15
C ASN A 122 22.65 2.90 -9.46
N PRO A 123 22.06 2.64 -10.62
CA PRO A 123 22.76 2.72 -11.88
C PRO A 123 23.21 4.14 -12.20
N ILE A 124 24.42 4.25 -12.74
CA ILE A 124 24.90 5.50 -13.32
C ILE A 124 24.22 5.63 -14.70
N PRO A 125 23.51 6.74 -14.98
CA PRO A 125 22.93 6.98 -16.29
C PRO A 125 23.97 6.79 -17.40
N ASP A 126 23.55 6.22 -18.53
CA ASP A 126 24.39 5.95 -19.72
C ASP A 126 25.52 4.92 -19.58
N ARG A 127 25.52 4.10 -18.57
CA ARG A 127 26.49 3.02 -18.44
C ARG A 127 25.97 1.74 -19.08
N ALA A 128 26.67 1.23 -20.08
CA ALA A 128 26.41 -0.12 -20.61
C ALA A 128 26.72 -1.15 -19.52
N TYR A 129 25.72 -1.93 -19.12
CA TYR A 129 25.89 -2.99 -18.11
C TYR A 129 26.58 -4.18 -18.74
N SER A 130 27.78 -4.49 -18.29
CA SER A 130 28.48 -5.72 -18.67
C SER A 130 27.96 -6.91 -17.87
N ILE A 131 28.09 -8.11 -18.40
CA ILE A 131 27.81 -9.38 -17.70
C ILE A 131 28.50 -9.43 -16.33
N HIS A 132 29.72 -8.89 -16.23
CA HIS A 132 30.47 -8.83 -14.96
C HIS A 132 29.80 -7.94 -13.93
N THR A 133 29.38 -6.75 -14.34
CA THR A 133 28.66 -5.80 -13.45
C THR A 133 27.34 -6.39 -12.96
N MET A 134 26.59 -7.08 -13.82
CA MET A 134 25.34 -7.75 -13.45
C MET A 134 25.59 -8.87 -12.43
N ARG A 135 26.65 -9.66 -12.63
CA ARG A 135 27.03 -10.74 -11.70
C ARG A 135 27.43 -10.21 -10.32
N ASP A 136 28.14 -9.08 -10.27
CA ASP A 136 28.48 -8.44 -9.01
C ASP A 136 27.23 -7.95 -8.29
N PHE A 137 26.31 -7.28 -8.99
CA PHE A 137 25.01 -6.88 -8.45
C PHE A 137 24.22 -8.08 -7.87
N PHE A 138 24.17 -9.22 -8.57
CA PHE A 138 23.47 -10.41 -8.07
C PHE A 138 24.12 -10.97 -6.79
N ASN A 139 25.44 -10.94 -6.71
CA ASN A 139 26.15 -11.39 -5.50
C ASN A 139 25.91 -10.44 -4.32
N GLU A 140 25.98 -9.14 -4.54
CA GLU A 140 25.73 -8.12 -3.52
C GLU A 140 24.27 -8.17 -3.02
N THR A 141 23.31 -8.36 -3.92
CA THR A 141 21.88 -8.53 -3.55
C THR A 141 21.68 -9.73 -2.62
N LYS A 142 22.29 -10.88 -2.95
CA LYS A 142 22.22 -12.07 -2.08
C LYS A 142 22.86 -11.82 -0.72
N GLN A 143 24.01 -11.15 -0.65
CA GLN A 143 24.69 -10.81 0.60
C GLN A 143 23.87 -9.84 1.44
N ALA A 144 23.32 -8.77 0.83
CA ALA A 144 22.47 -7.81 1.53
C ALA A 144 21.20 -8.47 2.09
N SER A 145 20.60 -9.40 1.33
CA SER A 145 19.45 -10.17 1.80
C SER A 145 19.79 -11.08 3.00
N TYR A 146 20.92 -11.77 2.97
CA TYR A 146 21.37 -12.59 4.11
C TYR A 146 21.68 -11.73 5.33
N MET A 147 22.31 -10.59 5.15
CA MET A 147 22.58 -9.63 6.23
C MET A 147 21.27 -9.12 6.84
N ALA A 148 20.32 -8.69 6.02
CA ALA A 148 19.01 -8.23 6.48
C ALA A 148 18.28 -9.31 7.29
N GLN A 149 18.27 -10.54 6.81
CA GLN A 149 17.66 -11.66 7.52
C GLN A 149 18.38 -11.96 8.84
N GLY A 150 19.70 -11.89 8.87
CA GLY A 150 20.50 -12.02 10.09
C GLY A 150 20.15 -10.95 11.12
N ILE A 151 20.03 -9.68 10.70
CA ILE A 151 19.63 -8.56 11.57
C ILE A 151 18.22 -8.79 12.12
N ILE A 152 17.26 -9.17 11.27
CA ILE A 152 15.87 -9.46 11.70
C ILE A 152 15.85 -10.54 12.78
N GLU A 153 16.59 -11.63 12.59
CA GLU A 153 16.62 -12.72 13.55
C GLU A 153 17.39 -12.39 14.86
N ALA A 154 18.46 -11.59 14.77
CA ALA A 154 19.33 -11.29 15.89
C ALA A 154 18.89 -10.08 16.73
N ALA A 155 18.21 -9.08 16.13
CA ALA A 155 18.00 -7.79 16.77
C ALA A 155 16.53 -7.40 16.94
N MET A 156 15.55 -8.11 16.33
CA MET A 156 14.14 -7.77 16.51
C MET A 156 13.48 -8.54 17.65
N SER A 157 12.69 -7.83 18.45
CA SER A 157 11.74 -8.46 19.36
C SER A 157 10.73 -9.32 18.60
N ARG A 158 10.23 -10.38 19.21
CA ARG A 158 9.24 -11.29 18.60
C ARG A 158 7.83 -10.72 18.78
N ASP A 159 7.62 -9.56 18.20
CA ASP A 159 6.37 -8.78 18.21
C ASP A 159 5.67 -8.80 16.84
N VAL A 160 4.61 -8.03 16.70
CA VAL A 160 3.81 -7.93 15.49
C VAL A 160 4.67 -7.55 14.27
N ALA A 161 5.64 -6.62 14.43
CA ALA A 161 6.50 -6.18 13.32
C ALA A 161 7.37 -7.34 12.79
N TYR A 162 7.95 -8.11 13.70
CA TYR A 162 8.72 -9.30 13.34
C TYR A 162 7.88 -10.33 12.58
N TYR A 163 6.67 -10.64 13.06
CA TYR A 163 5.82 -11.64 12.41
C TYR A 163 5.30 -11.18 11.05
N MET A 164 5.02 -9.89 10.85
CA MET A 164 4.69 -9.35 9.52
C MET A 164 5.82 -9.59 8.50
N LEU A 165 7.08 -9.34 8.90
CA LEU A 165 8.25 -9.64 8.07
C LEU A 165 8.38 -11.15 7.78
N LYS A 166 8.14 -12.00 8.77
CA LYS A 166 8.24 -13.46 8.61
C LYS A 166 7.19 -13.99 7.63
N ILE A 167 5.96 -13.53 7.73
CA ILE A 167 4.87 -13.97 6.84
C ILE A 167 5.16 -13.54 5.40
N GLY A 168 5.53 -12.28 5.17
CA GLY A 168 5.90 -11.80 3.85
C GLY A 168 7.03 -12.61 3.22
N LYS A 169 8.11 -12.86 3.98
CA LYS A 169 9.25 -13.67 3.54
C LYS A 169 8.83 -15.07 3.12
N TRP A 170 8.11 -15.78 3.99
CA TRP A 170 7.82 -17.20 3.75
C TRP A 170 6.81 -17.42 2.64
N LEU A 171 5.82 -16.52 2.49
CA LEU A 171 4.88 -16.57 1.36
C LEU A 171 5.59 -16.34 0.03
N GLU A 172 6.45 -15.32 -0.07
CA GLU A 172 7.20 -15.04 -1.30
C GLU A 172 8.10 -16.21 -1.69
N ARG A 173 8.74 -16.83 -0.69
CA ARG A 173 9.64 -17.96 -0.90
C ARG A 173 8.91 -19.21 -1.39
N ALA A 174 7.74 -19.53 -0.80
CA ALA A 174 6.90 -20.64 -1.22
C ALA A 174 6.42 -20.46 -2.66
N GLU A 175 5.92 -19.26 -2.98
CA GLU A 175 5.44 -18.90 -4.31
C GLU A 175 6.55 -19.02 -5.37
N LYS A 176 7.75 -18.49 -5.07
CA LYS A 176 8.89 -18.56 -6.00
C LYS A 176 9.35 -19.99 -6.24
N THR A 177 9.41 -20.82 -5.19
CA THR A 177 9.76 -22.24 -5.36
C THR A 177 8.74 -22.96 -6.22
N ALA A 178 7.44 -22.74 -5.98
CA ALA A 178 6.38 -23.32 -6.79
C ALA A 178 6.47 -22.91 -8.26
N ARG A 179 6.74 -21.61 -8.51
CA ARG A 179 6.86 -21.07 -9.86
C ARG A 179 8.05 -21.65 -10.63
N ILE A 180 9.22 -21.78 -9.96
CA ILE A 180 10.40 -22.44 -10.55
C ILE A 180 10.06 -23.88 -10.93
N LEU A 181 9.44 -24.64 -10.01
CA LEU A 181 9.07 -26.03 -10.27
C LEU A 181 8.06 -26.17 -11.39
N ASN A 182 7.06 -25.27 -11.45
CA ASN A 182 6.05 -25.28 -12.49
C ASN A 182 6.66 -25.10 -13.87
N VAL A 183 7.47 -24.04 -14.03
CA VAL A 183 8.14 -23.71 -15.29
C VAL A 183 9.06 -24.85 -15.74
N VAL A 184 9.87 -25.43 -14.82
CA VAL A 184 10.75 -26.55 -15.15
C VAL A 184 9.96 -27.81 -15.51
N SER A 185 8.83 -28.09 -14.85
CA SER A 185 7.96 -29.23 -15.19
C SER A 185 7.32 -29.04 -16.57
N GLU A 186 6.89 -27.84 -16.95
CA GLU A 186 6.35 -27.54 -18.26
C GLU A 186 7.39 -27.70 -19.38
N GLN A 187 8.60 -27.22 -19.13
CA GLN A 187 9.70 -27.34 -20.09
C GLN A 187 10.12 -28.81 -20.33
N THR A 188 10.19 -29.61 -19.26
CA THR A 188 10.53 -31.05 -19.39
C THR A 188 9.39 -31.86 -20.00
N ARG A 189 8.12 -31.43 -19.84
CA ARG A 189 6.96 -32.06 -20.49
C ARG A 189 6.97 -31.91 -22.02
N SER A 190 7.31 -30.72 -22.51
CA SER A 190 7.24 -30.38 -23.94
C SER A 190 8.31 -31.04 -24.78
N ARG A 191 9.32 -31.64 -24.16
CA ARG A 191 10.43 -32.31 -24.87
C ARG A 191 10.17 -33.81 -24.98
N GLU A 192 10.09 -34.31 -26.21
CA GLU A 192 10.02 -35.75 -26.49
C GLU A 192 11.27 -36.45 -25.92
N LYS A 193 11.12 -37.69 -25.47
CA LYS A 193 12.06 -38.55 -24.69
C LYS A 193 13.50 -38.72 -25.21
N GLU A 194 14.03 -37.86 -26.03
CA GLU A 194 15.31 -38.06 -26.70
C GLU A 194 16.58 -37.69 -25.94
N TYR A 195 16.49 -36.94 -24.79
CA TYR A 195 17.72 -36.50 -24.10
C TYR A 195 17.61 -36.58 -22.57
N GLU A 196 18.01 -37.68 -21.94
CA GLU A 196 18.23 -37.79 -20.49
C GLU A 196 19.20 -36.70 -19.95
N ALA A 197 20.09 -36.18 -20.79
CA ALA A 197 21.04 -35.11 -20.41
C ALA A 197 20.38 -33.76 -20.24
N SER A 198 19.29 -33.44 -20.94
CA SER A 198 18.57 -32.18 -20.82
C SER A 198 17.75 -32.13 -19.51
N ASP A 199 17.12 -33.25 -19.13
CA ASP A 199 16.37 -33.35 -17.90
C ASP A 199 17.28 -33.15 -16.68
N TYR A 200 18.48 -33.74 -16.68
CA TYR A 200 19.48 -33.51 -15.66
C TYR A 200 19.81 -32.01 -15.52
N TYR A 201 19.98 -31.32 -16.64
CA TYR A 201 20.29 -29.88 -16.65
C TYR A 201 19.18 -29.04 -16.00
N TYR A 202 17.92 -29.20 -16.41
CA TYR A 202 16.80 -28.40 -15.89
C TYR A 202 16.54 -28.64 -14.40
N TRP A 203 16.54 -29.90 -13.97
CA TRP A 203 16.30 -30.23 -12.55
C TRP A 203 17.47 -29.83 -11.65
N SER A 204 18.72 -29.96 -12.13
CA SER A 204 19.87 -29.41 -11.38
C SER A 204 19.84 -27.90 -11.29
N SER A 205 19.37 -27.21 -12.35
CA SER A 205 19.16 -25.76 -12.37
C SER A 205 18.09 -25.34 -11.37
N ALA A 206 16.95 -26.02 -11.34
CA ALA A 206 15.89 -25.77 -10.35
C ALA A 206 16.43 -25.83 -8.91
N LEU A 207 17.19 -26.88 -8.59
CA LEU A 207 17.84 -27.00 -7.27
C LEU A 207 18.82 -25.86 -6.97
N ARG A 208 19.60 -25.41 -7.96
CA ARG A 208 20.54 -24.27 -7.80
C ARG A 208 19.79 -22.93 -7.63
N MET A 209 18.72 -22.72 -8.39
CA MET A 209 17.86 -21.53 -8.30
C MET A 209 17.26 -21.36 -6.91
N VAL A 210 16.92 -22.45 -6.22
CA VAL A 210 16.43 -22.41 -4.83
C VAL A 210 17.53 -22.62 -3.79
N ASN A 211 18.81 -22.60 -4.17
CA ASN A 211 19.95 -22.88 -3.27
C ASN A 211 19.82 -24.22 -2.54
N GLY A 212 19.27 -25.22 -3.20
CA GLY A 212 18.95 -26.54 -2.63
C GLY A 212 19.84 -27.68 -3.12
N TYR A 213 20.76 -27.43 -4.03
CA TYR A 213 21.54 -28.47 -4.70
C TYR A 213 22.37 -29.29 -3.71
N GLU A 214 23.16 -28.65 -2.84
CA GLU A 214 23.98 -29.32 -1.85
C GLU A 214 23.14 -29.99 -0.75
N ALA A 215 22.01 -29.38 -0.38
CA ALA A 215 21.09 -29.95 0.61
C ALA A 215 20.42 -31.22 0.07
N TYR A 216 20.02 -31.21 -1.20
CA TYR A 216 19.47 -32.38 -1.89
C TYR A 216 20.47 -33.54 -1.94
N LEU A 217 21.72 -33.27 -2.33
CA LEU A 217 22.77 -34.29 -2.43
C LEU A 217 23.19 -34.91 -1.09
N LYS A 218 22.93 -34.25 0.03
CA LYS A 218 23.17 -34.85 1.38
C LYS A 218 22.22 -36.00 1.69
N SER A 219 21.03 -35.98 1.15
CA SER A 219 19.96 -36.95 1.45
C SER A 219 19.62 -37.87 0.28
N ASN A 220 20.12 -37.55 -0.92
CA ASN A 220 19.79 -38.28 -2.15
C ASN A 220 21.05 -38.63 -2.94
N PRO A 221 21.05 -39.72 -3.73
CA PRO A 221 22.11 -39.98 -4.65
C PRO A 221 22.28 -38.82 -5.66
N PRO A 222 23.46 -38.66 -6.29
CA PRO A 222 23.71 -37.56 -7.25
C PRO A 222 22.98 -37.76 -8.60
N ARG A 223 21.84 -38.43 -8.57
CA ARG A 223 20.96 -38.67 -9.71
C ARG A 223 19.79 -37.67 -9.63
N MET A 224 19.59 -36.90 -10.71
CA MET A 224 18.52 -35.90 -10.77
C MET A 224 17.21 -36.58 -11.21
N GLU A 225 16.57 -37.25 -10.24
CA GLU A 225 15.26 -37.91 -10.45
C GLU A 225 14.15 -36.89 -10.20
N PRO A 226 13.33 -36.53 -11.21
CA PRO A 226 12.30 -35.49 -11.08
C PRO A 226 11.38 -35.69 -9.85
N ALA A 227 10.85 -36.90 -9.66
CA ALA A 227 9.96 -37.22 -8.56
C ALA A 227 10.60 -37.00 -7.16
N LYS A 228 11.91 -37.29 -7.03
CA LYS A 228 12.62 -37.05 -5.77
C LYS A 228 12.88 -35.58 -5.52
N ILE A 229 13.21 -34.81 -6.58
CA ILE A 229 13.43 -33.37 -6.50
C ILE A 229 12.12 -32.65 -6.18
N LEU A 230 11.04 -33.02 -6.83
CA LEU A 230 9.70 -32.52 -6.53
C LEU A 230 9.31 -32.82 -5.08
N SER A 231 9.49 -34.07 -4.64
CA SER A 231 9.22 -34.43 -3.24
C SER A 231 10.06 -33.62 -2.26
N PHE A 232 11.36 -33.41 -2.54
CA PHE A 232 12.25 -32.61 -1.72
C PHE A 232 11.84 -31.12 -1.68
N LEU A 233 11.48 -30.53 -2.80
CA LEU A 233 11.15 -29.09 -2.86
C LEU A 233 9.69 -28.79 -2.50
N ILE A 234 8.78 -29.77 -2.57
CA ILE A 234 7.38 -29.57 -2.21
C ILE A 234 7.09 -29.96 -0.76
N THR A 235 7.51 -31.16 -0.34
CA THR A 235 7.02 -31.77 0.92
C THR A 235 8.03 -31.86 2.06
N ASN A 236 9.30 -31.55 1.84
CA ASN A 236 10.32 -31.62 2.89
C ASN A 236 10.03 -30.61 4.00
N GLN A 237 10.13 -31.06 5.27
CA GLN A 237 9.83 -30.25 6.45
C GLN A 237 11.06 -29.53 7.04
N ASP A 238 12.27 -29.89 6.58
CA ASP A 238 13.53 -29.40 7.17
C ASP A 238 14.28 -28.46 6.22
N PHE A 239 13.93 -28.45 4.93
CA PHE A 239 14.61 -27.60 3.96
C PHE A 239 13.97 -26.21 3.85
N PRO A 240 14.69 -25.11 4.17
CA PRO A 240 14.10 -23.75 4.29
C PRO A 240 13.52 -23.14 3.01
N ARG A 241 13.63 -23.82 1.88
CA ARG A 241 13.06 -23.39 0.60
C ARG A 241 12.10 -24.42 0.00
N SER A 242 11.74 -25.47 0.77
CA SER A 242 10.62 -26.29 0.38
C SER A 242 9.31 -25.54 0.60
N ILE A 243 8.32 -25.85 -0.23
CA ILE A 243 7.01 -25.22 -0.15
C ILE A 243 6.39 -25.48 1.23
N ARG A 244 6.43 -26.73 1.68
CA ARG A 244 5.86 -27.13 2.97
C ARG A 244 6.51 -26.41 4.15
N TYR A 245 7.82 -26.39 4.23
CA TYR A 245 8.56 -25.68 5.28
C TYR A 245 8.13 -24.21 5.35
N CYS A 246 8.05 -23.55 4.18
CA CYS A 246 7.64 -22.15 4.12
C CYS A 246 6.21 -21.95 4.63
N MET A 247 5.26 -22.79 4.23
CA MET A 247 3.87 -22.67 4.65
C MET A 247 3.64 -23.00 6.12
N ASP A 248 4.38 -23.99 6.67
CA ASP A 248 4.35 -24.28 8.10
C ASP A 248 4.85 -23.06 8.92
N HIS A 249 5.89 -22.36 8.44
CA HIS A 249 6.39 -21.12 9.09
C HIS A 249 5.47 -19.91 8.91
N VAL A 250 4.71 -19.81 7.81
CA VAL A 250 3.62 -18.83 7.70
C VAL A 250 2.59 -19.09 8.79
N ARG A 251 2.18 -20.35 8.97
CA ARG A 251 1.21 -20.74 9.98
C ARG A 251 1.71 -20.44 11.40
N GLU A 252 2.94 -20.80 11.72
CA GLU A 252 3.57 -20.51 13.02
C GLU A 252 3.59 -18.99 13.31
N ALA A 253 3.88 -18.19 12.31
CA ALA A 253 3.90 -16.73 12.46
C ALA A 253 2.49 -16.15 12.67
N VAL A 254 1.46 -16.67 12.00
CA VAL A 254 0.06 -16.29 12.22
C VAL A 254 -0.41 -16.75 13.60
N ASP A 255 -0.08 -17.98 14.02
CA ASP A 255 -0.41 -18.49 15.35
C ASP A 255 0.22 -17.62 16.46
N ALA A 256 1.44 -17.12 16.24
CA ALA A 256 2.09 -16.23 17.17
C ALA A 256 1.45 -14.83 17.22
N LEU A 257 0.99 -14.29 16.08
CA LEU A 257 0.22 -13.04 16.04
C LEU A 257 -1.09 -13.14 16.82
N GLU A 258 -1.78 -14.27 16.71
CA GLU A 258 -3.09 -14.52 17.33
C GLU A 258 -2.97 -15.13 18.74
N ASN A 259 -1.76 -15.27 19.29
CA ASN A 259 -1.52 -16.00 20.55
C ASN A 259 -2.15 -17.41 20.56
N ALA A 260 -2.09 -18.09 19.42
CA ALA A 260 -2.69 -19.40 19.16
C ALA A 260 -4.22 -19.46 19.37
N LYS A 261 -4.91 -18.32 19.29
CA LYS A 261 -6.37 -18.23 19.37
C LYS A 261 -6.93 -17.76 18.04
N VAL A 262 -7.77 -18.57 17.42
CA VAL A 262 -8.45 -18.17 16.18
C VAL A 262 -9.51 -17.13 16.54
N ALA A 263 -9.27 -15.87 16.16
CA ALA A 263 -10.26 -14.82 16.28
C ALA A 263 -11.28 -14.91 15.13
N HIS A 264 -12.48 -14.42 15.32
CA HIS A 264 -13.54 -14.49 14.29
C HIS A 264 -13.13 -13.81 12.96
N TYR A 265 -12.32 -12.75 13.02
CA TYR A 265 -11.81 -12.05 11.84
C TYR A 265 -10.69 -12.81 11.11
N SER A 266 -10.04 -13.77 11.76
CA SER A 266 -8.96 -14.57 11.16
C SER A 266 -9.42 -15.99 10.75
N VAL A 267 -10.69 -16.35 10.94
CA VAL A 267 -11.23 -17.69 10.60
C VAL A 267 -10.97 -18.05 9.15
N GLU A 268 -11.28 -17.16 8.21
CA GLU A 268 -11.06 -17.39 6.77
C GLU A 268 -9.59 -17.68 6.45
N LEU A 269 -8.66 -16.97 7.09
CA LEU A 269 -7.22 -17.18 6.92
C LEU A 269 -6.81 -18.57 7.44
N TYR A 270 -7.31 -18.94 8.62
CA TYR A 270 -7.03 -20.25 9.21
C TYR A 270 -7.61 -21.40 8.38
N GLU A 271 -8.84 -21.25 7.89
CA GLU A 271 -9.48 -22.25 7.02
C GLU A 271 -8.70 -22.45 5.71
N ALA A 272 -8.23 -21.36 5.08
CA ALA A 272 -7.42 -21.43 3.87
C ALA A 272 -6.08 -22.13 4.11
N MET A 273 -5.39 -21.80 5.21
CA MET A 273 -4.11 -22.46 5.58
C MET A 273 -4.32 -23.94 5.96
N ASP A 274 -5.38 -24.28 6.69
CA ASP A 274 -5.69 -25.65 7.08
C ASP A 274 -6.13 -26.50 5.89
N ALA A 275 -6.85 -25.92 4.92
CA ALA A 275 -7.18 -26.60 3.68
C ALA A 275 -5.90 -26.99 2.89
N LEU A 276 -4.97 -26.06 2.77
CA LEU A 276 -3.69 -26.28 2.12
C LEU A 276 -2.85 -27.35 2.87
N ARG A 277 -2.81 -27.28 4.19
CA ARG A 277 -2.09 -28.27 5.02
C ARG A 277 -2.67 -29.68 4.90
N ARG A 278 -4.00 -29.82 4.85
CA ARG A 278 -4.67 -31.13 4.59
C ARG A 278 -4.27 -31.70 3.25
N GLU A 279 -4.20 -30.87 2.22
CA GLU A 279 -3.77 -31.27 0.86
C GLU A 279 -2.33 -31.80 0.87
N PHE A 280 -1.38 -31.08 1.48
CA PHE A 280 0.00 -31.56 1.64
C PHE A 280 0.10 -32.89 2.38
N ASN A 281 -0.72 -33.11 3.40
CA ASN A 281 -0.69 -34.34 4.20
C ASN A 281 -1.28 -35.54 3.44
N GLN A 282 -2.17 -35.31 2.48
CA GLN A 282 -2.82 -36.35 1.70
C GLN A 282 -2.07 -36.67 0.41
N MET A 283 -1.23 -35.73 -0.06
CA MET A 283 -0.54 -35.82 -1.33
C MET A 283 0.67 -36.75 -1.26
N LYS A 284 0.78 -37.60 -2.25
CA LYS A 284 1.96 -38.40 -2.53
C LYS A 284 2.55 -37.93 -3.86
N ILE A 285 3.45 -36.96 -3.79
CA ILE A 285 4.09 -36.32 -4.96
C ILE A 285 4.73 -37.37 -5.89
N GLN A 286 5.22 -38.50 -5.33
CA GLN A 286 5.87 -39.55 -6.09
C GLN A 286 4.91 -40.33 -7.01
N ASP A 287 3.61 -40.26 -6.72
CA ASP A 287 2.55 -40.94 -7.47
C ASP A 287 1.92 -40.06 -8.57
N LEU A 288 2.25 -38.73 -8.58
CA LEU A 288 1.74 -37.78 -9.56
C LEU A 288 2.51 -37.88 -10.88
N ASP A 289 1.79 -37.82 -11.97
CA ASP A 289 2.39 -37.59 -13.28
C ASP A 289 2.76 -36.11 -13.49
N THR A 290 3.36 -35.79 -14.62
CA THR A 290 3.81 -34.42 -14.92
C THR A 290 2.66 -33.43 -15.04
N ASP A 291 1.53 -33.83 -15.66
CA ASP A 291 0.37 -32.94 -15.82
C ASP A 291 -0.34 -32.69 -14.49
N GLU A 292 -0.46 -33.71 -13.65
CA GLU A 292 -0.99 -33.59 -12.28
C GLU A 292 -0.10 -32.71 -11.40
N THR A 293 1.22 -32.80 -11.57
CA THR A 293 2.20 -31.96 -10.87
C THR A 293 2.06 -30.48 -11.27
N ILE A 294 1.96 -30.19 -12.55
CA ILE A 294 1.75 -28.83 -13.10
C ILE A 294 0.43 -28.26 -12.59
N ASP A 295 -0.66 -29.03 -12.66
CA ASP A 295 -1.98 -28.60 -12.16
C ASP A 295 -1.94 -28.28 -10.66
N PHE A 296 -1.28 -29.13 -9.87
CA PHE A 296 -1.06 -28.87 -8.44
C PHE A 296 -0.30 -27.58 -8.19
N LEU A 297 0.82 -27.36 -8.89
CA LEU A 297 1.67 -26.18 -8.69
C LEU A 297 0.94 -24.88 -9.10
N ASN A 298 0.14 -24.92 -10.16
CA ASN A 298 -0.73 -23.80 -10.56
C ASN A 298 -1.78 -23.49 -9.47
N LYS A 299 -2.52 -24.49 -9.02
CA LYS A 299 -3.50 -24.34 -7.92
C LYS A 299 -2.85 -23.86 -6.64
N PHE A 300 -1.62 -24.31 -6.35
CA PHE A 300 -0.88 -23.84 -5.17
C PHE A 300 -0.55 -22.35 -5.27
N GLN A 301 -0.09 -21.87 -6.43
CA GLN A 301 0.20 -20.44 -6.65
C GLN A 301 -1.06 -19.60 -6.44
N ASP A 302 -2.21 -20.02 -6.96
CA ASP A 302 -3.49 -19.36 -6.76
C ASP A 302 -3.88 -19.31 -5.27
N LYS A 303 -3.70 -20.42 -4.54
CA LYS A 303 -3.95 -20.48 -3.09
C LYS A 303 -3.00 -19.59 -2.29
N CYS A 304 -1.72 -19.51 -2.67
CA CYS A 304 -0.77 -18.58 -2.05
C CYS A 304 -1.22 -17.13 -2.23
N ASN A 305 -1.65 -16.76 -3.45
CA ASN A 305 -2.18 -15.44 -3.73
C ASN A 305 -3.44 -15.15 -2.91
N GLN A 306 -4.36 -16.12 -2.82
CA GLN A 306 -5.57 -16.01 -2.00
C GLN A 306 -5.22 -15.85 -0.51
N ILE A 307 -4.31 -16.66 0.03
CA ILE A 307 -3.85 -16.53 1.43
C ILE A 307 -3.23 -15.15 1.67
N GLY A 308 -2.41 -14.64 0.75
CA GLY A 308 -1.84 -13.29 0.82
C GLY A 308 -2.91 -12.19 0.83
N GLN A 309 -3.95 -12.31 0.00
CA GLN A 309 -5.09 -11.38 -0.04
C GLN A 309 -5.93 -11.44 1.24
N ILE A 310 -6.25 -12.65 1.72
CA ILE A 310 -6.98 -12.84 2.98
C ILE A 310 -6.16 -12.27 4.14
N PHE A 311 -4.86 -12.57 4.20
CA PHE A 311 -3.95 -12.01 5.20
C PHE A 311 -3.95 -10.48 5.18
N SER A 312 -3.84 -9.89 3.99
CA SER A 312 -3.89 -8.44 3.81
C SER A 312 -5.20 -7.85 4.32
N ARG A 313 -6.34 -8.43 3.96
CA ARG A 313 -7.66 -7.98 4.43
C ARG A 313 -7.81 -8.15 5.94
N THR A 314 -7.28 -9.23 6.50
CA THR A 314 -7.38 -9.55 7.93
C THR A 314 -6.60 -8.56 8.79
N TYR A 315 -5.39 -8.16 8.37
CA TYR A 315 -4.47 -7.45 9.27
C TYR A 315 -4.18 -5.99 8.90
N TYR A 316 -4.32 -5.58 7.64
CA TYR A 316 -3.96 -4.21 7.25
C TYR A 316 -4.66 -3.61 6.04
N LEU A 317 -5.28 -4.40 5.19
CA LEU A 317 -6.14 -3.87 4.15
C LEU A 317 -7.59 -4.03 4.61
N THR A 318 -8.14 -2.99 5.21
CA THR A 318 -9.59 -2.81 5.13
C THR A 318 -9.88 -2.39 3.70
N GLN A 319 -9.87 -3.34 2.77
CA GLN A 319 -10.38 -3.06 1.44
C GLN A 319 -11.89 -2.94 1.53
N PRO A 320 -12.46 -1.92 0.84
CA PRO A 320 -13.80 -2.11 0.31
C PRO A 320 -13.74 -3.41 -0.53
N VAL A 321 -14.69 -4.28 -0.33
CA VAL A 321 -14.86 -5.49 -1.15
C VAL A 321 -14.69 -5.07 -2.61
N GLU A 322 -13.65 -5.53 -3.29
CA GLU A 322 -13.57 -5.41 -4.74
C GLU A 322 -14.87 -6.00 -5.26
N ALA A 323 -15.67 -5.17 -5.92
CA ALA A 323 -16.75 -5.70 -6.72
C ALA A 323 -16.12 -6.75 -7.65
N PRO A 324 -16.64 -7.98 -7.71
CA PRO A 324 -16.04 -9.05 -8.47
C PRO A 324 -15.69 -8.54 -9.85
N THR A 325 -14.46 -8.77 -10.30
CA THR A 325 -14.02 -8.41 -11.64
C THR A 325 -14.91 -9.17 -12.61
N ILE A 326 -15.95 -8.49 -13.10
CA ILE A 326 -16.90 -9.07 -14.03
C ILE A 326 -16.13 -9.27 -15.32
N SER A 327 -15.94 -10.53 -15.72
CA SER A 327 -15.34 -10.83 -17.01
C SER A 327 -16.13 -10.14 -18.13
N GLN A 328 -15.49 -9.74 -19.22
CA GLN A 328 -16.14 -9.00 -20.34
C GLN A 328 -17.41 -9.68 -20.87
N HIS A 329 -17.58 -10.98 -20.66
CA HIS A 329 -18.79 -11.73 -21.01
C HIS A 329 -19.97 -11.50 -20.05
N GLN A 330 -19.74 -11.10 -18.79
CA GLN A 330 -20.80 -10.80 -17.83
C GLN A 330 -21.28 -9.34 -17.93
N GLU A 331 -20.46 -8.40 -18.47
CA GLU A 331 -20.88 -7.01 -18.69
C GLU A 331 -22.06 -6.88 -19.67
N GLN A 332 -22.25 -7.85 -20.58
CA GLN A 332 -23.34 -7.81 -21.55
C GLN A 332 -24.72 -8.18 -20.95
N SER A 333 -24.77 -8.77 -19.78
CA SER A 333 -25.98 -9.27 -19.13
C SER A 333 -26.53 -8.37 -18.01
N LEU A 334 -25.84 -7.25 -17.68
CA LEU A 334 -26.28 -6.31 -16.64
C LEU A 334 -27.25 -5.25 -17.21
N PRO A 335 -28.24 -4.79 -16.39
CA PRO A 335 -29.13 -3.69 -16.79
C PRO A 335 -28.35 -2.42 -17.14
N PRO A 336 -28.84 -1.59 -18.06
CA PRO A 336 -28.15 -0.38 -18.54
C PRO A 336 -27.78 0.62 -17.44
N GLU A 337 -28.47 0.62 -16.33
CA GLU A 337 -28.25 1.53 -15.18
C GLU A 337 -26.99 1.20 -14.36
N VAL A 338 -26.44 -0.01 -14.50
CA VAL A 338 -25.19 -0.44 -13.82
C VAL A 338 -23.96 -0.18 -14.68
N ARG A 339 -24.16 0.24 -15.93
CA ARG A 339 -23.06 0.53 -16.87
C ARG A 339 -22.54 1.95 -16.70
N ARG A 340 -21.26 2.07 -16.34
CA ARG A 340 -20.40 3.26 -16.32
C ARG A 340 -20.62 4.23 -15.17
N LYS A 341 -19.78 4.11 -14.14
CA LYS A 341 -19.56 5.19 -13.17
C LYS A 341 -18.79 6.31 -13.85
N THR A 342 -19.36 7.49 -13.90
CA THR A 342 -18.76 8.68 -14.49
C THR A 342 -17.66 9.21 -13.57
N ALA A 343 -16.41 9.24 -14.02
CA ALA A 343 -15.34 9.88 -13.27
C ALA A 343 -15.32 11.39 -13.54
N MET A 344 -15.28 12.18 -12.46
CA MET A 344 -15.20 13.64 -12.52
C MET A 344 -13.74 14.07 -12.45
N LYS A 345 -13.29 14.93 -13.36
CA LYS A 345 -11.94 15.50 -13.33
C LYS A 345 -11.98 16.99 -13.01
N TYR A 346 -11.21 17.37 -12.00
CA TYR A 346 -11.11 18.74 -11.54
C TYR A 346 -9.70 19.28 -11.66
N LYS A 347 -9.59 20.58 -12.01
CA LYS A 347 -8.38 21.38 -11.84
C LYS A 347 -8.56 22.26 -10.61
N ILE A 348 -7.58 22.24 -9.72
CA ILE A 348 -7.52 23.06 -8.51
C ILE A 348 -6.31 24.00 -8.64
N GLU A 349 -6.52 25.26 -8.36
CA GLU A 349 -5.46 26.27 -8.19
C GLU A 349 -5.62 26.88 -6.81
N HIS A 350 -4.57 26.78 -5.99
CA HIS A 350 -4.55 27.30 -4.63
C HIS A 350 -3.30 28.17 -4.45
N THR A 351 -3.51 29.43 -4.09
CA THR A 351 -2.44 30.41 -3.86
C THR A 351 -2.55 30.97 -2.47
N ASN A 352 -1.47 30.88 -1.69
CA ASN A 352 -1.31 31.55 -0.40
C ASN A 352 -0.30 32.67 -0.56
N ILE A 353 -0.65 33.87 -0.15
CA ILE A 353 0.18 35.06 -0.19
C ILE A 353 0.38 35.56 1.23
N PHE A 354 1.63 35.74 1.62
CA PHE A 354 2.02 36.29 2.92
C PHE A 354 2.79 37.59 2.68
N ASP A 355 2.22 38.71 3.15
CA ASP A 355 2.88 40.00 3.15
C ASP A 355 3.30 40.33 4.58
N TYR A 356 4.58 40.52 4.82
CA TYR A 356 5.16 40.76 6.14
C TYR A 356 5.37 42.25 6.40
N ASP A 357 4.97 42.71 7.59
CA ASP A 357 5.16 44.12 7.99
C ASP A 357 6.63 44.54 8.04
N THR A 358 7.50 43.60 8.37
CA THR A 358 8.97 43.80 8.41
C THR A 358 9.66 42.76 7.58
N VAL A 359 10.89 43.06 7.17
CA VAL A 359 11.72 42.09 6.43
C VAL A 359 11.96 40.84 7.26
N VAL A 360 11.61 39.70 6.72
CA VAL A 360 11.90 38.36 7.27
C VAL A 360 13.30 37.96 6.82
N ASP A 361 14.20 37.66 7.77
CA ASP A 361 15.56 37.26 7.46
C ASP A 361 15.65 35.86 6.87
N GLN A 362 14.85 34.94 7.38
CA GLN A 362 14.73 33.55 6.92
C GLN A 362 13.41 32.93 7.38
N SER A 363 12.90 31.98 6.62
CA SER A 363 11.69 31.23 7.00
C SER A 363 11.79 29.76 6.66
N MET A 364 11.25 28.90 7.52
CA MET A 364 11.07 27.48 7.28
C MET A 364 9.58 27.17 7.23
N ASN A 365 9.13 26.53 6.15
CA ASN A 365 7.73 26.33 5.86
C ASN A 365 7.45 24.86 5.54
N SER A 366 6.26 24.42 5.93
CA SER A 366 5.66 23.13 5.57
C SER A 366 4.31 23.36 4.92
N ILE A 367 4.08 22.78 3.76
CA ILE A 367 2.80 22.91 3.05
C ILE A 367 2.17 21.53 2.82
N ARG A 368 0.84 21.51 2.83
CA ARG A 368 0.00 20.33 2.58
C ARG A 368 -1.03 20.65 1.50
N LEU A 369 -0.52 20.97 0.29
CA LEU A 369 -1.33 21.40 -0.85
C LEU A 369 -1.41 20.35 -1.98
N LYS A 370 -0.75 19.22 -1.81
CA LYS A 370 -0.76 18.09 -2.75
C LYS A 370 -1.87 17.11 -2.39
N PRO A 371 -2.95 17.00 -3.21
CA PRO A 371 -4.06 16.12 -2.92
C PRO A 371 -3.62 14.65 -2.78
N ARG A 372 -4.27 13.92 -1.89
CA ARG A 372 -4.04 12.48 -1.72
C ARG A 372 -4.60 11.70 -2.90
N SER A 373 -3.96 10.58 -3.19
CA SER A 373 -4.55 9.52 -4.02
C SER A 373 -5.01 8.37 -3.14
N ASP A 374 -6.20 7.86 -3.42
CA ASP A 374 -6.79 6.68 -2.83
C ASP A 374 -7.68 5.96 -3.87
N GLU A 375 -8.47 4.98 -3.44
CA GLU A 375 -9.31 4.18 -4.33
C GLU A 375 -10.39 5.00 -5.04
N CYS A 376 -10.86 6.09 -4.41
CA CYS A 376 -11.92 6.94 -4.92
C CYS A 376 -11.43 8.25 -5.56
N GLN A 377 -10.17 8.60 -5.35
CA GLN A 377 -9.56 9.84 -5.84
C GLN A 377 -8.15 9.60 -6.35
N ARG A 378 -7.85 9.97 -7.57
CA ARG A 378 -6.53 9.85 -8.19
C ARG A 378 -5.96 11.22 -8.55
N LEU A 379 -4.78 11.53 -8.03
CA LEU A 379 -3.99 12.69 -8.44
C LEU A 379 -3.36 12.40 -9.82
N LEU A 380 -3.70 13.21 -10.81
CA LEU A 380 -3.20 13.06 -12.20
C LEU A 380 -1.98 13.95 -12.46
N SER A 381 -1.96 15.15 -11.89
CA SER A 381 -0.81 16.04 -11.95
C SER A 381 -0.79 16.98 -10.75
N TYR A 382 0.42 17.42 -10.37
CA TYR A 382 0.64 18.38 -9.30
C TYR A 382 1.90 19.20 -9.58
N ARG A 383 1.82 20.49 -9.30
CA ARG A 383 2.94 21.41 -9.37
C ARG A 383 2.80 22.47 -8.29
N THR A 384 3.91 22.80 -7.64
CA THR A 384 4.03 23.92 -6.69
C THR A 384 5.06 24.91 -7.21
N ASP A 385 4.70 26.20 -7.21
CA ASP A 385 5.56 27.34 -7.52
C ASP A 385 5.67 28.20 -6.25
N ILE A 386 6.90 28.54 -5.83
CA ILE A 386 7.18 29.31 -4.61
C ILE A 386 7.99 30.55 -4.96
N THR A 387 7.59 31.70 -4.44
CA THR A 387 8.29 32.99 -4.62
C THR A 387 8.52 33.63 -3.24
N PRO A 388 9.76 33.91 -2.79
CA PRO A 388 11.04 33.68 -3.48
C PRO A 388 11.29 32.20 -3.78
N MET A 389 12.04 31.94 -4.86
CA MET A 389 12.27 30.57 -5.34
C MET A 389 12.96 29.72 -4.29
N SER A 390 12.38 28.58 -3.97
CA SER A 390 12.93 27.60 -3.03
C SER A 390 12.67 26.18 -3.51
N LEU A 391 13.60 25.28 -3.18
CA LEU A 391 13.45 23.84 -3.45
C LEU A 391 12.63 23.20 -2.33
N THR A 392 11.64 22.41 -2.70
CA THR A 392 10.82 21.63 -1.78
C THR A 392 11.40 20.25 -1.55
N LYS A 393 11.26 19.76 -0.31
CA LYS A 393 11.50 18.37 0.05
C LYS A 393 10.18 17.71 0.42
N GLU A 394 9.77 16.72 -0.36
CA GLU A 394 8.55 15.97 -0.10
C GLU A 394 8.75 14.87 0.95
N HIS A 395 7.76 14.65 1.79
CA HIS A 395 7.64 13.50 2.68
C HIS A 395 6.16 13.21 2.97
N THR A 396 5.89 12.10 3.60
CA THR A 396 4.53 11.74 4.05
C THR A 396 4.48 11.82 5.57
N ASP A 397 3.48 12.52 6.11
CA ASP A 397 3.27 12.59 7.56
C ASP A 397 2.64 11.31 8.14
N ILE A 398 2.47 11.27 9.47
CA ILE A 398 1.91 10.10 10.19
C ILE A 398 0.45 9.79 9.79
N TRP A 399 -0.27 10.75 9.23
CA TRP A 399 -1.66 10.58 8.75
C TRP A 399 -1.73 10.17 7.29
N GLY A 400 -0.57 10.07 6.62
CA GLY A 400 -0.48 9.72 5.21
C GLY A 400 -0.69 10.89 4.26
N ASN A 401 -0.59 12.12 4.72
CA ASN A 401 -0.66 13.31 3.86
C ASN A 401 0.67 13.58 3.18
N ASN A 402 0.61 14.12 1.97
CA ASN A 402 1.79 14.64 1.29
C ASN A 402 2.18 15.99 1.90
N VAL A 403 3.40 16.10 2.38
CA VAL A 403 3.96 17.31 2.97
C VAL A 403 5.18 17.74 2.18
N GLU A 404 5.23 18.99 1.77
CA GLU A 404 6.41 19.61 1.18
C GLU A 404 7.00 20.60 2.18
N THR A 405 8.29 20.49 2.46
CA THR A 405 9.02 21.43 3.33
C THR A 405 10.03 22.20 2.51
N PHE A 406 10.17 23.48 2.79
CA PHE A 406 11.16 24.35 2.13
C PHE A 406 11.67 25.43 3.08
N PHE A 407 12.87 25.90 2.75
CA PHE A 407 13.57 26.94 3.52
C PHE A 407 13.93 28.11 2.61
N ILE A 408 13.56 29.34 3.01
CA ILE A 408 13.93 30.57 2.32
C ILE A 408 15.02 31.23 3.14
N ALA A 409 16.24 31.26 2.59
CA ALA A 409 17.40 31.89 3.20
C ALA A 409 17.52 33.39 2.86
N GLU A 410 16.82 33.83 1.81
CA GLU A 410 16.86 35.22 1.36
C GLU A 410 15.94 36.11 2.20
N ARG A 411 16.38 37.36 2.41
CA ARG A 411 15.55 38.39 3.07
C ARG A 411 14.37 38.73 2.19
N HIS A 412 13.15 38.62 2.71
CA HIS A 412 11.92 38.85 1.96
C HIS A 412 10.83 39.54 2.80
N GLN A 413 9.93 40.23 2.14
CA GLN A 413 8.70 40.78 2.73
C GLN A 413 7.44 40.21 2.09
N HIS A 414 7.62 39.34 1.07
CA HIS A 414 6.55 38.71 0.34
C HIS A 414 6.88 37.23 0.13
N LEU A 415 5.92 36.35 0.43
CA LEU A 415 5.99 34.94 0.13
C LEU A 415 4.70 34.52 -0.58
N GLU A 416 4.84 34.04 -1.81
CA GLU A 416 3.74 33.44 -2.56
C GLU A 416 3.98 31.96 -2.76
N ILE A 417 2.97 31.13 -2.45
CA ILE A 417 2.95 29.68 -2.63
C ILE A 417 1.75 29.34 -3.50
N LYS A 418 2.01 28.94 -4.74
CA LYS A 418 0.97 28.57 -5.69
C LYS A 418 1.04 27.09 -6.01
N SER A 419 -0.04 26.35 -5.78
CA SER A 419 -0.19 24.96 -6.20
C SER A 419 -1.23 24.82 -7.30
N THR A 420 -0.95 23.93 -8.25
CA THR A 420 -1.90 23.54 -9.30
C THR A 420 -1.98 22.02 -9.33
N SER A 421 -3.18 21.46 -9.21
CA SER A 421 -3.41 20.02 -9.27
C SER A 421 -4.56 19.63 -10.19
N ILE A 422 -4.47 18.45 -10.77
CA ILE A 422 -5.57 17.81 -11.50
C ILE A 422 -5.86 16.49 -10.81
N VAL A 423 -7.12 16.29 -10.43
CA VAL A 423 -7.59 15.06 -9.76
C VAL A 423 -8.75 14.45 -10.52
N SER A 424 -8.86 13.12 -10.46
CA SER A 424 -10.01 12.37 -10.93
C SER A 424 -10.69 11.72 -9.75
N ILE A 425 -12.01 11.90 -9.61
CA ILE A 425 -12.81 11.39 -8.49
C ILE A 425 -13.90 10.49 -9.02
N GLN A 426 -14.07 9.35 -8.35
CA GLN A 426 -15.13 8.40 -8.64
C GLN A 426 -15.66 7.85 -7.31
N ARG A 427 -16.74 8.44 -6.80
CA ARG A 427 -17.44 8.02 -5.58
C ARG A 427 -18.90 7.72 -5.88
N SER A 428 -19.48 6.81 -5.12
CA SER A 428 -20.90 6.48 -5.21
C SER A 428 -21.54 6.67 -3.84
N PRO A 429 -22.74 7.24 -3.77
CA PRO A 429 -23.47 7.35 -2.52
C PRO A 429 -23.77 5.96 -1.98
N PHE A 430 -23.59 5.76 -0.67
CA PHE A 430 -23.83 4.43 -0.17
C PHE A 430 -24.12 4.33 1.34
N ILE A 431 -23.94 5.40 2.12
CA ILE A 431 -24.12 5.34 3.57
C ILE A 431 -25.53 4.89 3.97
N GLN A 432 -26.55 5.26 3.20
CA GLN A 432 -27.93 4.87 3.45
C GLN A 432 -28.22 3.39 3.11
N GLN A 433 -27.29 2.73 2.39
CA GLN A 433 -27.40 1.33 1.98
C GLN A 433 -26.64 0.40 2.93
N ILE A 434 -25.99 0.94 3.96
CA ILE A 434 -25.21 0.16 4.91
C ILE A 434 -26.18 -0.53 5.87
N ASP A 435 -26.24 -1.85 5.77
CA ASP A 435 -26.87 -2.69 6.78
C ASP A 435 -25.83 -3.02 7.87
N TYR A 436 -26.01 -2.43 9.07
CA TYR A 436 -25.12 -2.65 10.19
C TYR A 436 -25.37 -4.01 10.80
N SER A 437 -24.68 -5.02 10.27
CA SER A 437 -24.83 -6.42 10.64
C SER A 437 -24.30 -6.71 12.07
N PRO A 438 -24.72 -7.84 12.69
CA PRO A 438 -24.14 -8.30 13.95
C PRO A 438 -22.61 -8.45 13.91
N GLU A 439 -22.06 -8.92 12.79
CA GLU A 439 -20.62 -9.06 12.60
C GLU A 439 -19.91 -7.70 12.63
N MET A 440 -20.47 -6.69 11.97
CA MET A 440 -19.96 -5.31 12.04
C MET A 440 -19.98 -4.77 13.46
N LYS A 441 -21.02 -5.09 14.23
CA LYS A 441 -21.14 -4.70 15.63
C LYS A 441 -20.04 -5.34 16.49
N ASP A 442 -19.75 -6.61 16.29
CA ASP A 442 -18.71 -7.32 17.02
C ASP A 442 -17.32 -6.77 16.68
N ILE A 443 -17.05 -6.48 15.40
CA ILE A 443 -15.80 -5.83 14.96
C ILE A 443 -15.68 -4.45 15.61
N PHE A 444 -16.72 -3.64 15.58
CA PHE A 444 -16.72 -2.26 16.11
C PHE A 444 -16.37 -2.23 17.61
N HIS A 445 -16.84 -3.20 18.39
CA HIS A 445 -16.58 -3.30 19.82
C HIS A 445 -15.32 -4.11 20.18
N SER A 446 -14.58 -4.62 19.18
CA SER A 446 -13.36 -5.38 19.45
C SER A 446 -12.22 -4.45 19.88
N ASP A 447 -11.41 -4.91 20.83
CA ASP A 447 -10.22 -4.19 21.29
C ASP A 447 -9.29 -3.86 20.12
N LEU A 448 -9.14 -4.78 19.17
CA LEU A 448 -8.30 -4.59 17.99
C LEU A 448 -8.77 -3.41 17.12
N PHE A 449 -10.08 -3.28 16.89
CA PHE A 449 -10.62 -2.16 16.12
C PHE A 449 -10.41 -0.84 16.88
N GLN A 450 -10.66 -0.83 18.18
CA GLN A 450 -10.49 0.35 19.02
C GLN A 450 -9.01 0.78 19.11
N GLU A 451 -8.09 -0.16 19.31
CA GLU A 451 -6.65 0.10 19.32
C GLU A 451 -6.14 0.58 17.96
N HIS A 452 -6.60 -0.05 16.88
CA HIS A 452 -6.20 0.32 15.52
C HIS A 452 -6.55 1.76 15.17
N TYR A 453 -7.71 2.23 15.61
CA TYR A 453 -8.19 3.59 15.37
C TYR A 453 -8.03 4.53 16.57
N ALA A 454 -7.25 4.17 17.59
CA ALA A 454 -7.07 4.93 18.81
C ALA A 454 -6.70 6.42 18.56
N GLY A 455 -5.88 6.70 17.54
CA GLY A 455 -5.54 8.06 17.13
C GLY A 455 -6.73 8.89 16.65
N TYR A 456 -7.82 8.26 16.22
CA TYR A 456 -9.05 8.90 15.74
C TYR A 456 -10.24 8.76 16.71
N LEU A 457 -10.01 8.19 17.90
CA LEU A 457 -10.98 8.05 18.99
C LEU A 457 -10.79 9.10 20.07
N ALA A 458 -9.57 9.57 20.27
CA ALA A 458 -9.27 10.56 21.28
C ALA A 458 -9.66 11.98 20.82
N ASN A 459 -10.38 12.72 21.66
CA ASN A 459 -10.60 14.13 21.44
C ASN A 459 -9.30 14.93 21.64
N THR A 460 -9.10 15.94 20.81
CA THR A 460 -8.02 16.91 20.92
C THR A 460 -8.53 18.17 21.65
N SER A 461 -7.63 19.13 21.88
CA SER A 461 -8.03 20.44 22.41
C SER A 461 -9.02 21.18 21.51
N TYR A 462 -9.02 20.92 20.20
CA TYR A 462 -9.95 21.50 19.23
C TYR A 462 -11.31 20.82 19.19
N THR A 463 -11.38 19.51 19.48
CA THR A 463 -12.60 18.71 19.31
C THR A 463 -13.28 18.34 20.64
N TYR A 464 -12.69 18.68 21.77
CA TYR A 464 -13.26 18.38 23.09
C TYR A 464 -14.57 19.14 23.32
N LEU A 465 -15.56 18.41 23.83
CA LEU A 465 -16.86 18.95 24.29
C LEU A 465 -17.03 18.67 25.76
N GLU A 466 -17.64 19.64 26.48
CA GLU A 466 -17.94 19.49 27.90
C GLU A 466 -19.05 18.44 28.12
N PRO A 467 -19.05 17.72 29.27
CA PRO A 467 -20.06 16.71 29.56
C PRO A 467 -21.51 17.24 29.45
N GLN A 468 -21.73 18.49 29.89
CA GLN A 468 -23.06 19.13 29.80
C GLN A 468 -23.49 19.41 28.36
N GLN A 469 -22.54 19.61 27.43
CA GLN A 469 -22.80 19.76 26.01
C GLN A 469 -23.19 18.41 25.40
N MET A 470 -22.48 17.35 25.78
CA MET A 470 -22.83 15.98 25.37
C MET A 470 -24.20 15.55 25.90
N ASP A 471 -24.57 15.91 27.13
CA ASP A 471 -25.93 15.69 27.67
C ASP A 471 -27.03 16.37 26.83
N ARG A 472 -26.72 17.53 26.25
CA ARG A 472 -27.66 18.23 25.34
C ARG A 472 -27.79 17.49 24.01
N VAL A 473 -26.69 16.96 23.47
CA VAL A 473 -26.69 16.13 22.25
C VAL A 473 -27.49 14.86 22.49
N ASP A 474 -27.24 14.13 23.57
CA ASP A 474 -27.91 12.87 23.90
C ASP A 474 -29.43 13.05 24.09
N ARG A 475 -29.86 14.18 24.62
CA ARG A 475 -31.28 14.52 24.71
C ARG A 475 -31.92 14.84 23.36
N ALA A 476 -31.15 15.37 22.43
CA ALA A 476 -31.64 15.77 21.10
C ALA A 476 -31.74 14.58 20.11
N ILE A 477 -30.72 13.73 20.07
CA ILE A 477 -30.60 12.66 19.07
C ILE A 477 -30.70 11.24 19.64
N GLY A 478 -30.71 11.10 20.98
CA GLY A 478 -30.80 9.80 21.65
C GLY A 478 -29.45 9.11 21.85
N LEU A 479 -29.50 7.88 22.38
CA LEU A 479 -28.31 7.07 22.67
C LEU A 479 -27.82 6.34 21.41
N MET A 480 -26.52 6.24 21.27
CA MET A 480 -25.89 5.51 20.18
C MET A 480 -26.12 4.01 20.33
N THR A 481 -26.84 3.42 19.36
CA THR A 481 -27.08 1.97 19.26
C THR A 481 -26.51 1.39 17.96
N ASN A 482 -26.41 2.22 16.92
CA ASN A 482 -25.84 1.91 15.61
C ASN A 482 -24.93 3.07 15.19
N PRO A 483 -23.62 2.88 15.07
CA PRO A 483 -22.69 3.95 14.78
C PRO A 483 -22.90 4.59 13.40
N VAL A 484 -23.40 3.85 12.42
CA VAL A 484 -23.71 4.38 11.07
C VAL A 484 -24.86 5.37 11.15
N GLN A 485 -25.99 4.93 11.70
CA GLN A 485 -27.17 5.77 11.86
C GLN A 485 -26.89 6.97 12.78
N TYR A 486 -26.17 6.73 13.88
CA TYR A 486 -25.80 7.80 14.82
C TYR A 486 -24.94 8.87 14.16
N SER A 487 -23.99 8.48 13.29
CA SER A 487 -23.16 9.43 12.55
C SER A 487 -23.97 10.33 11.61
N ILE A 488 -24.99 9.76 10.96
CA ILE A 488 -25.94 10.52 10.12
C ILE A 488 -26.76 11.50 10.96
N GLU A 489 -27.26 11.06 12.12
CA GLU A 489 -28.05 11.90 13.02
C GLU A 489 -27.19 13.02 13.62
N VAL A 490 -25.93 12.77 13.95
CA VAL A 490 -24.98 13.81 14.40
C VAL A 490 -24.73 14.84 13.29
N MET A 491 -24.49 14.41 12.06
CA MET A 491 -24.33 15.30 10.91
C MET A 491 -25.56 16.21 10.76
N ARG A 492 -26.76 15.63 10.78
CA ARG A 492 -28.02 16.37 10.69
C ARG A 492 -28.21 17.33 11.87
N TYR A 493 -27.92 16.88 13.10
CA TYR A 493 -28.01 17.70 14.30
C TYR A 493 -27.11 18.95 14.21
N VAL A 494 -25.87 18.80 13.75
CA VAL A 494 -24.96 19.94 13.56
C VAL A 494 -25.52 20.88 12.50
N TYR A 495 -25.93 20.36 11.34
CA TYR A 495 -26.53 21.16 10.27
C TYR A 495 -27.75 21.97 10.75
N ASP A 496 -28.68 21.33 11.47
CA ASP A 496 -29.96 21.95 11.88
C ASP A 496 -29.79 22.95 13.03
N THR A 497 -28.72 22.82 13.82
CA THR A 497 -28.56 23.62 15.06
C THR A 497 -27.46 24.67 14.98
N PHE A 498 -26.63 24.68 13.94
CA PHE A 498 -25.55 25.66 13.74
C PHE A 498 -25.83 26.57 12.55
N ASN A 499 -25.49 27.85 12.71
CA ASN A 499 -25.56 28.83 11.63
C ASN A 499 -24.16 28.99 11.00
N TYR A 500 -24.10 28.95 9.67
CA TYR A 500 -22.86 29.27 8.97
C TYR A 500 -22.58 30.77 9.03
N ASP A 501 -21.56 31.20 9.78
CA ASP A 501 -21.18 32.60 9.94
C ASP A 501 -19.64 32.74 9.94
N PRO A 502 -19.06 33.27 8.85
CA PRO A 502 -17.60 33.47 8.73
C PRO A 502 -17.00 34.46 9.74
N ASN A 503 -17.84 35.26 10.39
CA ASN A 503 -17.38 36.26 11.36
C ASN A 503 -17.53 35.83 12.83
N ALA A 504 -18.15 34.68 13.08
CA ALA A 504 -18.44 34.23 14.45
C ALA A 504 -17.22 33.61 15.15
N THR A 505 -16.26 33.08 14.38
CA THR A 505 -15.15 32.24 14.85
C THR A 505 -13.86 32.58 14.12
N ASP A 506 -12.74 32.09 14.63
CA ASP A 506 -11.44 32.11 13.99
C ASP A 506 -10.81 30.71 13.97
N VAL A 507 -9.64 30.56 13.35
CA VAL A 507 -8.96 29.26 13.17
C VAL A 507 -8.54 28.60 14.49
N SER A 508 -8.53 29.33 15.61
CA SER A 508 -8.18 28.83 16.94
C SER A 508 -9.41 28.43 17.79
N THR A 509 -10.60 28.69 17.30
CA THR A 509 -11.88 28.43 18.02
C THR A 509 -12.04 26.93 18.27
N LYS A 510 -12.41 26.55 19.47
CA LYS A 510 -12.60 25.18 19.89
C LYS A 510 -14.05 24.72 19.69
N ALA A 511 -14.24 23.43 19.54
CA ALA A 511 -15.58 22.84 19.40
C ALA A 511 -16.54 23.23 20.55
N SER A 512 -16.05 23.27 21.79
CA SER A 512 -16.87 23.68 22.96
C SER A 512 -17.35 25.13 22.86
N GLU A 513 -16.53 26.01 22.32
CA GLU A 513 -16.87 27.45 22.15
C GLU A 513 -17.89 27.61 21.00
N SER A 514 -17.61 27.01 19.83
CA SER A 514 -18.53 27.01 18.70
C SER A 514 -19.87 26.35 19.02
N PHE A 515 -19.86 25.30 19.86
CA PHE A 515 -21.08 24.65 20.35
C PHE A 515 -21.99 25.61 21.16
N GLU A 516 -21.43 26.48 21.98
CA GLU A 516 -22.21 27.47 22.71
C GLU A 516 -22.67 28.64 21.82
N LEU A 517 -21.82 29.06 20.87
CA LEU A 517 -22.16 30.11 19.90
C LEU A 517 -23.25 29.67 18.90
N ARG A 518 -23.42 28.36 18.70
CA ARG A 518 -24.31 27.81 17.64
C ARG A 518 -24.00 28.38 16.27
N GLY A 519 -22.73 28.65 15.99
CA GLY A 519 -22.30 29.28 14.76
C GLY A 519 -20.82 29.09 14.51
N GLY A 520 -20.40 29.31 13.26
CA GLY A 520 -19.04 29.19 12.79
C GLY A 520 -18.97 28.78 11.33
N VAL A 521 -17.80 28.32 10.90
CA VAL A 521 -17.55 27.86 9.51
C VAL A 521 -17.48 26.33 9.44
N CYS A 522 -17.23 25.79 8.25
CA CYS A 522 -17.12 24.34 8.04
C CYS A 522 -16.11 23.64 8.97
N GLN A 523 -15.00 24.31 9.31
CA GLN A 523 -14.02 23.83 10.30
C GLN A 523 -14.67 23.59 11.67
N ASP A 524 -15.44 24.55 12.16
CA ASP A 524 -16.07 24.49 13.49
C ASP A 524 -17.13 23.39 13.55
N MET A 525 -17.96 23.31 12.53
CA MET A 525 -18.99 22.27 12.41
C MET A 525 -18.35 20.87 12.35
N ALA A 526 -17.24 20.72 11.63
CA ALA A 526 -16.48 19.46 11.58
C ALA A 526 -15.87 19.12 12.95
N HIS A 527 -15.29 20.10 13.67
CA HIS A 527 -14.73 19.88 15.01
C HIS A 527 -15.81 19.46 16.03
N VAL A 528 -16.99 20.09 16.00
CA VAL A 528 -18.12 19.71 16.86
C VAL A 528 -18.59 18.28 16.54
N MET A 529 -18.77 17.94 15.28
CA MET A 529 -19.15 16.59 14.85
C MET A 529 -18.13 15.55 15.31
N LEU A 530 -16.82 15.81 15.13
CA LEU A 530 -15.74 14.96 15.61
C LEU A 530 -15.79 14.75 17.13
N GLY A 531 -16.02 15.83 17.90
CA GLY A 531 -16.12 15.77 19.34
C GLY A 531 -17.23 14.85 19.82
N ILE A 532 -18.41 14.95 19.21
CA ILE A 532 -19.57 14.10 19.50
C ILE A 532 -19.26 12.64 19.19
N LEU A 533 -18.79 12.35 17.97
CA LEU A 533 -18.54 10.98 17.49
C LEU A 533 -17.47 10.27 18.34
N ARG A 534 -16.36 10.93 18.61
CA ARG A 534 -15.25 10.35 19.41
C ARG A 534 -15.65 10.11 20.87
N THR A 535 -16.46 10.98 21.46
CA THR A 535 -17.01 10.75 22.80
C THR A 535 -17.88 9.49 22.85
N LYS A 536 -18.47 9.09 21.72
CA LYS A 536 -19.22 7.83 21.57
C LYS A 536 -18.35 6.66 21.07
N GLN A 537 -17.03 6.82 21.09
CA GLN A 537 -16.07 5.82 20.65
C GLN A 537 -16.27 5.41 19.16
N ILE A 538 -16.72 6.35 18.32
CA ILE A 538 -16.80 6.18 16.87
C ILE A 538 -15.54 6.80 16.27
N PRO A 539 -14.66 6.02 15.62
CA PRO A 539 -13.45 6.56 15.01
C PRO A 539 -13.81 7.53 13.88
N ALA A 540 -13.36 8.78 14.04
CA ALA A 540 -13.65 9.82 13.08
C ALA A 540 -12.44 10.72 12.86
N ARG A 541 -12.23 11.15 11.60
CA ARG A 541 -11.11 12.01 11.22
C ARG A 541 -11.57 13.28 10.53
N TYR A 542 -10.83 14.34 10.75
CA TYR A 542 -10.98 15.61 10.07
C TYR A 542 -10.45 15.50 8.65
N VAL A 543 -11.16 16.04 7.69
CA VAL A 543 -10.73 16.15 6.31
C VAL A 543 -10.65 17.61 5.89
N SER A 544 -9.48 18.02 5.41
CA SER A 544 -9.28 19.27 4.69
C SER A 544 -9.29 18.99 3.20
N GLY A 545 -10.01 19.79 2.44
CA GLY A 545 -10.10 19.61 1.01
C GLY A 545 -10.74 20.80 0.30
N TYR A 546 -11.31 20.52 -0.85
CA TYR A 546 -12.00 21.51 -1.68
C TYR A 546 -13.39 21.03 -2.02
N LEU A 547 -14.32 21.97 -2.15
CA LEU A 547 -15.68 21.71 -2.59
C LEU A 547 -15.88 22.33 -3.98
N TYR A 548 -16.29 21.53 -4.95
CA TYR A 548 -16.74 22.05 -6.24
C TYR A 548 -18.20 22.47 -6.13
N VAL A 549 -18.43 23.77 -6.25
CA VAL A 549 -19.77 24.37 -6.29
C VAL A 549 -20.03 24.79 -7.75
N GLY A 550 -20.78 23.97 -8.50
CA GLY A 550 -21.21 24.30 -9.85
C GLY A 550 -22.26 25.42 -9.87
N GLU A 551 -22.55 25.99 -11.05
CA GLU A 551 -23.51 27.10 -11.20
C GLU A 551 -24.92 26.78 -10.68
N ASP A 552 -25.30 25.48 -10.64
CA ASP A 552 -26.62 25.00 -10.19
C ASP A 552 -26.56 24.26 -8.82
N SER A 553 -25.47 24.38 -8.05
CA SER A 553 -25.30 23.64 -6.81
C SER A 553 -25.96 24.36 -5.62
N ALA A 554 -26.71 23.60 -4.82
CA ALA A 554 -27.26 24.06 -3.55
C ALA A 554 -26.27 24.00 -2.37
N LEU A 555 -25.02 23.60 -2.62
CA LEU A 555 -23.99 23.46 -1.59
C LEU A 555 -23.48 24.83 -1.11
N VAL A 556 -23.35 24.98 0.19
CA VAL A 556 -22.86 26.18 0.88
C VAL A 556 -21.40 25.98 1.28
N GLY A 557 -20.57 26.97 1.10
CA GLY A 557 -19.17 27.03 1.45
C GLY A 557 -18.47 28.07 0.59
N ASP A 558 -17.35 28.60 1.06
CA ASP A 558 -16.44 29.34 0.17
C ASP A 558 -16.04 28.37 -0.96
N ALA A 559 -16.17 28.82 -2.20
CA ALA A 559 -15.94 28.00 -3.41
C ALA A 559 -14.53 27.37 -3.49
N ALA A 560 -13.81 27.32 -2.39
CA ALA A 560 -12.40 27.16 -2.38
C ALA A 560 -11.90 26.11 -1.38
N SER A 561 -11.87 26.36 -0.09
CA SER A 561 -11.41 25.42 0.91
C SER A 561 -12.57 24.94 1.77
N HIS A 562 -12.63 23.65 2.03
CA HIS A 562 -13.74 23.05 2.76
C HIS A 562 -13.25 21.98 3.72
N ALA A 563 -14.03 21.80 4.80
CA ALA A 563 -13.76 20.79 5.82
C ALA A 563 -15.00 19.92 6.04
N TRP A 564 -14.75 18.63 6.23
CA TRP A 564 -15.79 17.65 6.58
C TRP A 564 -15.21 16.55 7.47
N VAL A 565 -16.03 15.60 7.83
CA VAL A 565 -15.67 14.47 8.70
C VAL A 565 -15.72 13.17 7.90
N GLU A 566 -14.76 12.29 8.14
CA GLU A 566 -14.87 10.90 7.71
C GLU A 566 -14.97 9.99 8.92
N VAL A 567 -15.90 9.05 8.86
CA VAL A 567 -16.21 8.07 9.91
C VAL A 567 -15.77 6.69 9.45
N MET A 568 -15.09 5.95 10.31
CA MET A 568 -14.68 4.58 10.02
C MET A 568 -15.80 3.60 10.34
N ILE A 569 -16.28 2.89 9.34
CA ILE A 569 -17.29 1.85 9.48
C ILE A 569 -16.63 0.48 9.23
N PRO A 570 -16.75 -0.47 10.18
CA PRO A 570 -16.20 -1.82 10.01
C PRO A 570 -16.66 -2.49 8.71
N GLY A 571 -15.73 -3.12 7.99
CA GLY A 571 -16.02 -3.80 6.72
C GLY A 571 -16.28 -2.89 5.52
N ILE A 572 -16.35 -1.56 5.71
CA ILE A 572 -16.66 -0.57 4.68
C ILE A 572 -15.52 0.41 4.46
N GLY A 573 -14.90 0.87 5.56
CA GLY A 573 -13.85 1.87 5.50
C GLY A 573 -14.32 3.29 5.87
N TRP A 574 -13.60 4.30 5.36
CA TRP A 574 -13.86 5.70 5.67
C TRP A 574 -14.99 6.28 4.82
N VAL A 575 -16.07 6.70 5.46
CA VAL A 575 -17.25 7.32 4.84
C VAL A 575 -17.26 8.81 5.16
N GLY A 576 -17.34 9.64 4.13
CA GLY A 576 -17.35 11.10 4.26
C GLY A 576 -18.73 11.67 4.55
N LEU A 577 -18.84 12.51 5.56
CA LEU A 577 -20.04 13.21 6.00
C LEU A 577 -19.75 14.70 6.14
N ASP A 578 -20.50 15.54 5.44
CA ASP A 578 -20.37 16.99 5.46
C ASP A 578 -21.45 17.63 6.34
N PRO A 579 -21.11 18.03 7.59
CA PRO A 579 -22.08 18.62 8.49
C PRO A 579 -22.49 20.04 8.08
N THR A 580 -21.76 20.71 7.21
CA THR A 580 -22.08 22.05 6.71
C THR A 580 -23.22 22.02 5.69
N ASN A 581 -23.28 20.96 4.90
CA ASN A 581 -24.25 20.80 3.82
C ASN A 581 -25.28 19.68 4.08
N ASN A 582 -25.14 18.92 5.17
CA ASN A 582 -25.95 17.74 5.48
C ASN A 582 -25.99 16.72 4.35
N VAL A 583 -24.82 16.41 3.77
CA VAL A 583 -24.67 15.48 2.65
C VAL A 583 -23.52 14.51 2.86
N GLU A 584 -23.57 13.37 2.18
CA GLU A 584 -22.42 12.49 2.03
C GLU A 584 -21.38 13.16 1.12
N ALA A 585 -20.10 13.10 1.51
CA ALA A 585 -19.00 13.69 0.74
C ALA A 585 -18.68 12.82 -0.48
N LEU A 586 -19.24 13.17 -1.63
CA LEU A 586 -19.14 12.42 -2.89
C LEU A 586 -18.18 13.10 -3.89
N GLU A 587 -18.53 13.04 -5.18
CA GLU A 587 -17.69 13.49 -6.29
C GLU A 587 -17.33 14.98 -6.25
N ASN A 588 -18.13 15.82 -5.60
CA ASN A 588 -17.85 17.26 -5.48
C ASN A 588 -16.85 17.59 -4.35
N HIS A 589 -16.51 16.62 -3.51
CA HIS A 589 -15.59 16.79 -2.38
C HIS A 589 -14.22 16.24 -2.76
N ILE A 590 -13.24 17.12 -2.88
CA ILE A 590 -11.86 16.80 -3.28
C ILE A 590 -10.99 16.75 -2.03
N ARG A 591 -10.57 15.56 -1.60
CA ARG A 591 -9.76 15.37 -0.40
C ARG A 591 -8.33 15.82 -0.62
N MET A 592 -7.85 16.71 0.23
CA MET A 592 -6.44 17.12 0.26
C MET A 592 -5.68 16.39 1.36
N CYS A 593 -6.08 16.57 2.61
CA CYS A 593 -5.43 16.00 3.79
C CYS A 593 -6.44 15.44 4.80
N VAL A 594 -5.98 14.55 5.68
CA VAL A 594 -6.74 14.02 6.81
C VAL A 594 -5.92 14.11 8.10
N GLY A 595 -6.60 14.28 9.24
CA GLY A 595 -5.95 14.36 10.55
C GLY A 595 -6.95 14.22 11.69
N ARG A 596 -6.52 14.52 12.90
CA ARG A 596 -7.40 14.52 14.08
C ARG A 596 -8.24 15.79 14.15
N ASP A 597 -7.66 16.92 13.74
CA ASP A 597 -8.26 18.25 13.72
C ASP A 597 -7.56 19.12 12.68
N TYR A 598 -7.90 20.40 12.62
CA TYR A 598 -7.30 21.37 11.71
C TYR A 598 -5.78 21.50 11.85
N ASN A 599 -5.22 21.33 13.04
CA ASN A 599 -3.79 21.48 13.28
C ASN A 599 -2.94 20.47 12.51
N ASP A 600 -3.44 19.22 12.38
CA ASP A 600 -2.75 18.17 11.65
C ASP A 600 -2.75 18.39 10.13
N VAL A 601 -3.70 19.21 9.61
CA VAL A 601 -3.96 19.35 8.17
C VAL A 601 -3.85 20.79 7.65
N SER A 602 -3.37 21.71 8.46
CA SER A 602 -3.20 23.11 8.05
C SER A 602 -2.44 23.21 6.72
N PRO A 603 -2.99 23.92 5.71
CA PRO A 603 -2.41 24.00 4.36
C PRO A 603 -0.98 24.55 4.34
N VAL A 604 -0.70 25.53 5.18
CA VAL A 604 0.62 26.15 5.33
C VAL A 604 0.94 26.33 6.80
N GLN A 605 2.10 25.87 7.22
CA GLN A 605 2.67 26.10 8.55
C GLN A 605 4.10 26.60 8.37
N GLY A 606 4.46 27.68 9.03
CA GLY A 606 5.79 28.25 8.92
C GLY A 606 6.31 28.84 10.22
N VAL A 607 7.63 28.89 10.34
CA VAL A 607 8.34 29.60 11.40
C VAL A 607 9.28 30.60 10.75
N TYR A 608 9.17 31.87 11.14
CA TYR A 608 10.00 32.96 10.63
C TYR A 608 10.39 33.93 11.74
N ARG A 609 11.44 34.71 11.48
CA ARG A 609 11.81 35.86 12.32
C ARG A 609 11.39 37.14 11.62
N GLY A 610 10.42 37.85 12.16
CA GLY A 610 9.90 39.09 11.60
C GLY A 610 8.70 39.60 12.37
N GLY A 611 8.03 40.63 11.84
CA GLY A 611 6.79 41.17 12.34
C GLY A 611 5.57 40.30 12.00
N ALA A 612 4.37 40.90 12.16
CA ALA A 612 3.13 40.24 11.76
C ALA A 612 3.06 40.03 10.24
N SER A 613 2.27 39.05 9.79
CA SER A 613 1.98 38.82 8.38
C SER A 613 0.50 38.98 8.09
N LYS A 614 0.20 39.59 6.93
CA LYS A 614 -1.13 39.54 6.33
C LYS A 614 -1.18 38.35 5.41
N ILE A 615 -2.22 37.53 5.53
CA ILE A 615 -2.42 36.34 4.73
C ILE A 615 -3.59 36.56 3.77
N ASP A 616 -3.37 36.31 2.47
CA ASP A 616 -4.42 36.25 1.45
C ASP A 616 -4.43 34.88 0.81
N VAL A 617 -5.60 34.24 0.75
CA VAL A 617 -5.76 32.87 0.22
C VAL A 617 -6.74 32.92 -0.95
N LYS A 618 -6.28 32.42 -2.11
CA LYS A 618 -7.10 32.33 -3.32
C LYS A 618 -7.16 30.88 -3.77
N VAL A 619 -8.36 30.36 -3.89
CA VAL A 619 -8.59 29.02 -4.39
C VAL A 619 -9.60 29.03 -5.52
N SER A 620 -9.36 28.24 -6.55
CA SER A 620 -10.35 27.98 -7.59
C SER A 620 -10.40 26.49 -7.91
N VAL A 621 -11.61 25.99 -8.08
CA VAL A 621 -11.88 24.61 -8.50
C VAL A 621 -12.71 24.64 -9.77
N SER A 622 -12.22 24.02 -10.83
CA SER A 622 -12.91 23.96 -12.13
C SER A 622 -13.07 22.52 -12.61
N LEU A 623 -14.25 22.21 -13.13
CA LEU A 623 -14.53 20.92 -13.75
C LEU A 623 -13.91 20.87 -15.14
N LEU A 624 -13.02 19.91 -15.41
CA LEU A 624 -12.39 19.72 -16.71
C LEU A 624 -13.19 18.79 -17.62
N SER A 625 -13.67 17.68 -17.11
CA SER A 625 -14.46 16.72 -17.89
C SER A 625 -15.27 15.77 -16.99
N LYS A 626 -16.38 15.30 -17.55
CA LYS A 626 -17.11 14.11 -17.09
C LYS A 626 -16.74 13.00 -18.06
N THR A 627 -15.94 12.01 -17.64
CA THR A 627 -15.63 10.84 -18.46
C THR A 627 -16.56 9.70 -18.04
N GLY A 628 -17.49 9.38 -18.93
CA GLY A 628 -18.40 8.25 -18.78
C GLY A 628 -17.85 6.97 -19.44
#